data_438d5e6bfeb7c7d7e0c58d2a3a529522
#
_entry.id   438d5e6bfeb7c7d7e0c58d2a3a529522
#
_cell.length_a   1.000
_cell.length_b   1.000
_cell.length_c   1.000
_cell.angle_alpha   90.00
_cell.angle_beta   90.00
_cell.angle_gamma   90.00
#
_symmetry.space_group_name_H-M   'P 1'
#
loop_
_entity.id
_entity.type
_entity.pdbx_description
1 polymer ?
#
loop_
_entity_poly.entity_id
_entity_poly.type
_entity_poly.pdbx_seq_one_letter_code
_entity_poly.pdbx_strand_id
1 'polypeptide(L)'
;MARRPFIRNAMIGSAALLGLPAIVMLKDLGKTNAQITEEQPYAGAGLEHTVWDAGVRVVRDVVGTPIRPGDLEIGDLVNAEPSKIFDGSLHGAPLQIAKSKAATILLRMDPNDIDSDVTRNWSVNGIVAYSKICTHVGCPISLNERTTHHLLCPCHQSTFDLADHGKVIFGPAGRHLPQLPLGVDADGFLVALSDYPEPVGVSFWERNTYDIDEIFDDWSKDHAADAEQYGYKEGGQ
;
A
#
# COMPACT_ATOMS: atom_id res chain seq x y z
N MET A 1 26.44 54.10 31.85
CA MET A 1 27.26 53.42 30.87
C MET A 1 26.80 51.97 30.65
N ALA A 2 26.70 51.53 29.42
CA ALA A 2 26.64 50.13 28.93
C ALA A 2 25.55 49.18 29.46
N ARG A 3 24.34 49.62 29.79
CA ARG A 3 23.21 48.72 30.01
C ARG A 3 22.67 48.13 28.69
N ARG A 4 22.71 48.91 27.59
CA ARG A 4 22.20 48.51 26.26
C ARG A 4 22.94 47.27 25.66
N PRO A 5 24.28 47.22 25.64
CA PRO A 5 24.98 46.04 25.09
C PRO A 5 24.79 44.78 25.94
N PHE A 6 24.66 44.93 27.25
CA PHE A 6 24.39 43.79 28.15
C PHE A 6 23.00 43.18 27.87
N ILE A 7 21.96 44.03 27.81
CA ILE A 7 20.59 43.58 27.53
C ILE A 7 20.53 42.94 26.13
N ARG A 8 21.14 43.55 25.13
CA ARG A 8 21.19 42.99 23.78
C ARG A 8 21.87 41.62 23.76
N ASN A 9 23.00 41.45 24.40
CA ASN A 9 23.75 40.20 24.43
C ASN A 9 23.02 39.13 25.24
N ALA A 10 22.36 39.48 26.33
CA ALA A 10 21.49 38.57 27.08
C ALA A 10 20.31 38.10 26.25
N MET A 11 19.65 38.97 25.48
CA MET A 11 18.57 38.60 24.56
C MET A 11 19.05 37.69 23.43
N ILE A 12 20.20 37.99 22.82
CA ILE A 12 20.81 37.10 21.79
C ILE A 12 21.16 35.74 22.38
N GLY A 13 21.76 35.68 23.55
CA GLY A 13 22.08 34.43 24.23
C GLY A 13 20.85 33.59 24.55
N SER A 14 19.78 34.24 25.04
CA SER A 14 18.52 33.56 25.32
C SER A 14 17.86 33.03 24.05
N ALA A 15 17.85 33.84 23.00
CA ALA A 15 17.33 33.41 21.70
C ALA A 15 18.13 32.23 21.09
N ALA A 16 19.46 32.26 21.23
CA ALA A 16 20.33 31.16 20.80
C ALA A 16 20.09 29.88 21.63
N LEU A 17 19.93 29.99 22.93
CA LEU A 17 19.64 28.87 23.83
C LEU A 17 18.29 28.18 23.52
N LEU A 18 17.30 28.93 23.07
CA LEU A 18 16.00 28.38 22.66
C LEU A 18 16.00 27.94 21.19
N GLY A 19 16.69 28.67 20.33
CA GLY A 19 16.70 28.39 18.88
C GLY A 19 17.56 27.20 18.48
N LEU A 20 18.73 27.00 19.10
CA LEU A 20 19.63 25.90 18.77
C LEU A 20 19.00 24.50 18.97
N PRO A 21 18.34 24.19 20.09
CA PRO A 21 17.64 22.92 20.23
C PRO A 21 16.53 22.75 19.19
N ALA A 22 15.78 23.81 18.88
CA ALA A 22 14.74 23.76 17.87
C ALA A 22 15.33 23.46 16.48
N ILE A 23 16.44 24.10 16.09
CA ILE A 23 17.14 23.82 14.83
C ILE A 23 17.60 22.37 14.77
N VAL A 24 18.16 21.84 15.87
CA VAL A 24 18.61 20.44 15.91
C VAL A 24 17.44 19.47 15.81
N MET A 25 16.31 19.76 16.47
CA MET A 25 15.12 18.93 16.39
C MET A 25 14.43 18.99 15.02
N LEU A 26 14.53 20.14 14.34
CA LEU A 26 13.86 20.38 13.06
C LEU A 26 14.78 20.14 11.85
N LYS A 27 16.06 19.80 12.07
CA LYS A 27 17.02 19.64 10.96
C LYS A 27 16.60 18.60 9.91
N ASP A 28 15.89 17.57 10.35
CA ASP A 28 15.44 16.49 9.47
C ASP A 28 14.09 16.79 8.79
N LEU A 29 13.42 17.90 9.15
CA LEU A 29 12.24 18.37 8.45
C LEU A 29 12.59 19.15 7.16
N GLY A 30 13.87 19.41 6.94
CA GLY A 30 14.35 20.13 5.76
C GLY A 30 14.66 19.24 4.54
N LYS A 31 14.57 17.91 4.68
CA LYS A 31 14.77 17.00 3.54
C LYS A 31 13.55 17.03 2.64
N THR A 32 13.77 17.19 1.34
CA THR A 32 12.70 17.07 0.35
C THR A 32 12.30 15.61 0.19
N ASN A 33 11.08 15.35 -0.29
CA ASN A 33 10.62 13.99 -0.59
C ASN A 33 11.57 13.25 -1.53
N ALA A 34 12.15 13.96 -2.52
CA ALA A 34 13.14 13.39 -3.43
C ALA A 34 14.41 12.90 -2.69
N GLN A 35 14.94 13.72 -1.76
CA GLN A 35 16.12 13.35 -0.96
C GLN A 35 15.84 12.17 -0.03
N ILE A 36 14.63 12.12 0.55
CA ILE A 36 14.24 10.99 1.41
C ILE A 36 14.10 9.71 0.57
N THR A 37 13.52 9.81 -0.62
CA THR A 37 13.35 8.68 -1.53
C THR A 37 14.70 8.16 -2.05
N GLU A 38 15.67 9.05 -2.34
CA GLU A 38 17.01 8.65 -2.77
C GLU A 38 17.81 7.95 -1.65
N GLU A 39 17.73 8.44 -0.40
CA GLU A 39 18.41 7.83 0.73
C GLU A 39 17.72 6.54 1.24
N GLN A 40 16.42 6.49 1.17
CA GLN A 40 15.57 5.40 1.65
C GLN A 40 14.37 5.21 0.73
N PRO A 41 14.49 4.46 -0.37
CA PRO A 41 13.45 4.33 -1.40
C PRO A 41 12.08 3.93 -0.85
N TYR A 42 12.05 3.14 0.22
CA TYR A 42 10.80 2.67 0.85
C TYR A 42 10.34 3.53 2.05
N ALA A 43 11.18 4.45 2.51
CA ALA A 43 10.88 5.37 3.60
C ALA A 43 10.47 6.75 3.11
N GLY A 44 10.53 6.99 1.80
CA GLY A 44 10.08 8.22 1.18
C GLY A 44 8.67 8.62 1.59
N ALA A 45 8.40 9.92 1.63
CA ALA A 45 7.10 10.45 2.06
C ALA A 45 5.95 10.04 1.12
N GLY A 46 6.26 9.54 -0.08
CA GLY A 46 5.27 9.06 -1.02
C GLY A 46 4.58 7.79 -0.54
N LEU A 47 3.28 7.80 -0.57
CA LEU A 47 2.45 6.60 -0.46
C LEU A 47 2.31 5.91 -1.83
N GLU A 48 2.96 6.47 -2.85
CA GLU A 48 2.94 6.04 -4.24
C GLU A 48 3.76 4.77 -4.47
N HIS A 49 4.75 4.51 -3.60
CA HIS A 49 5.63 3.35 -3.74
C HIS A 49 5.69 2.53 -2.47
N THR A 50 5.57 1.22 -2.66
CA THR A 50 5.76 0.22 -1.62
C THR A 50 6.97 -0.68 -1.95
N VAL A 51 7.13 -1.79 -1.25
CA VAL A 51 8.15 -2.80 -1.57
C VAL A 51 7.61 -3.91 -2.48
N TRP A 52 6.36 -3.81 -2.94
CA TRP A 52 5.83 -4.67 -3.98
C TRP A 52 6.54 -4.38 -5.32
N ASP A 53 6.66 -5.38 -6.15
CA ASP A 53 7.32 -5.32 -7.45
C ASP A 53 7.00 -6.59 -8.23
N ALA A 54 7.22 -6.59 -9.54
CA ALA A 54 6.99 -7.74 -10.38
C ALA A 54 7.76 -8.98 -9.88
N GLY A 55 7.07 -10.11 -9.76
CA GLY A 55 7.63 -11.38 -9.29
C GLY A 55 7.86 -11.49 -7.79
N VAL A 56 7.54 -10.45 -7.00
CA VAL A 56 7.63 -10.53 -5.53
C VAL A 56 6.53 -11.45 -5.01
N ARG A 57 6.93 -12.53 -4.31
CA ARG A 57 5.99 -13.51 -3.74
C ARG A 57 5.13 -12.90 -2.65
N VAL A 58 3.86 -13.28 -2.69
CA VAL A 58 2.90 -12.96 -1.64
C VAL A 58 3.05 -13.98 -0.52
N VAL A 59 3.32 -13.51 0.69
CA VAL A 59 3.54 -14.39 1.85
C VAL A 59 2.55 -14.07 2.96
N ARG A 60 2.27 -15.05 3.83
CA ARG A 60 1.43 -14.83 5.02
C ARG A 60 2.11 -13.85 5.96
N ASP A 61 1.34 -12.87 6.43
CA ASP A 61 1.77 -11.95 7.49
C ASP A 61 2.28 -12.74 8.72
N VAL A 62 3.27 -12.16 9.43
CA VAL A 62 3.93 -12.71 10.62
C VAL A 62 4.87 -13.88 10.35
N VAL A 63 4.47 -14.87 9.55
CA VAL A 63 5.25 -16.12 9.36
C VAL A 63 6.08 -16.16 8.08
N GLY A 64 5.78 -15.30 7.11
CA GLY A 64 6.53 -15.21 5.85
C GLY A 64 6.40 -16.43 4.92
N THR A 65 5.39 -17.29 5.13
CA THR A 65 5.17 -18.48 4.30
C THR A 65 4.53 -18.10 2.98
N PRO A 66 5.12 -18.43 1.81
CA PRO A 66 4.54 -18.18 0.50
C PRO A 66 3.17 -18.85 0.33
N ILE A 67 2.27 -18.18 -0.36
CA ILE A 67 0.88 -18.59 -0.56
C ILE A 67 0.71 -19.12 -1.97
N ARG A 68 0.03 -20.29 -2.10
CA ARG A 68 -0.45 -20.80 -3.37
C ARG A 68 -1.95 -20.53 -3.54
N PRO A 69 -2.47 -20.40 -4.77
CA PRO A 69 -3.91 -20.24 -4.98
C PRO A 69 -4.75 -21.34 -4.29
N GLY A 70 -4.24 -22.58 -4.24
CA GLY A 70 -4.91 -23.69 -3.58
C GLY A 70 -4.92 -23.67 -2.06
N ASP A 71 -4.18 -22.77 -1.42
CA ASP A 71 -4.11 -22.64 0.04
C ASP A 71 -5.27 -21.80 0.63
N LEU A 72 -6.12 -21.26 -0.23
CA LEU A 72 -7.27 -20.41 0.14
C LEU A 72 -8.56 -21.08 -0.33
N GLU A 73 -9.57 -21.07 0.50
CA GLU A 73 -10.94 -21.49 0.16
C GLU A 73 -11.81 -20.25 -0.13
N ILE A 74 -12.93 -20.44 -0.85
CA ILE A 74 -13.87 -19.33 -1.12
C ILE A 74 -14.38 -18.75 0.20
N GLY A 75 -14.28 -17.44 0.36
CA GLY A 75 -14.62 -16.71 1.57
C GLY A 75 -13.46 -16.53 2.57
N ASP A 76 -12.28 -17.10 2.28
CA ASP A 76 -11.10 -16.85 3.11
C ASP A 76 -10.58 -15.43 2.92
N LEU A 77 -10.28 -14.77 4.04
CA LEU A 77 -9.56 -13.51 4.09
C LEU A 77 -8.25 -13.72 4.82
N VAL A 78 -7.13 -13.41 4.17
CA VAL A 78 -5.79 -13.62 4.69
C VAL A 78 -5.00 -12.31 4.65
N ASN A 79 -4.30 -12.01 5.74
CA ASN A 79 -3.32 -10.93 5.76
C ASN A 79 -2.03 -11.40 5.09
N ALA A 80 -1.50 -10.56 4.21
CA ALA A 80 -0.32 -10.86 3.42
C ALA A 80 0.67 -9.69 3.40
N GLU A 81 1.93 -10.01 3.15
CA GLU A 81 3.03 -9.09 2.99
C GLU A 81 3.92 -9.54 1.82
N PRO A 82 4.75 -8.66 1.24
CA PRO A 82 5.75 -9.06 0.26
C PRO A 82 6.87 -9.87 0.90
N SER A 83 7.39 -10.88 0.19
CA SER A 83 8.51 -11.71 0.65
C SER A 83 9.76 -10.91 1.02
N LYS A 84 9.97 -9.74 0.39
CA LYS A 84 11.06 -8.79 0.70
C LYS A 84 11.09 -8.33 2.16
N ILE A 85 9.97 -8.43 2.89
CA ILE A 85 9.89 -8.11 4.32
C ILE A 85 10.64 -9.15 5.18
N PHE A 86 10.77 -10.38 4.69
CA PHE A 86 11.30 -11.52 5.44
C PHE A 86 12.67 -11.99 4.95
N ASP A 87 13.21 -11.42 3.87
CA ASP A 87 14.50 -11.85 3.28
C ASP A 87 15.72 -11.29 3.99
N GLY A 88 15.54 -10.42 4.98
CA GLY A 88 16.61 -9.80 5.76
C GLY A 88 17.31 -8.64 5.07
N SER A 89 16.79 -8.15 3.94
CA SER A 89 17.34 -6.97 3.25
C SER A 89 17.01 -5.65 3.95
N LEU A 90 15.89 -5.61 4.67
CA LEU A 90 15.40 -4.45 5.39
C LEU A 90 15.50 -4.63 6.89
N HIS A 91 15.95 -3.60 7.59
CA HIS A 91 16.11 -3.60 9.05
C HIS A 91 15.68 -2.27 9.68
N GLY A 92 15.30 -2.28 10.97
CA GLY A 92 14.98 -1.08 11.73
C GLY A 92 13.79 -0.28 11.16
N ALA A 93 13.94 1.04 11.09
CA ALA A 93 12.89 1.93 10.62
C ALA A 93 12.46 1.67 9.16
N PRO A 94 13.36 1.48 8.18
CA PRO A 94 12.98 1.10 6.82
C PRO A 94 12.08 -0.13 6.74
N LEU A 95 12.36 -1.17 7.53
CA LEU A 95 11.52 -2.37 7.60
C LEU A 95 10.10 -2.05 8.10
N GLN A 96 9.99 -1.23 9.17
CA GLN A 96 8.68 -0.89 9.72
C GLN A 96 7.85 -0.03 8.75
N ILE A 97 8.50 0.88 8.04
CA ILE A 97 7.86 1.70 7.03
C ILE A 97 7.39 0.82 5.85
N ALA A 98 8.24 -0.09 5.38
CA ALA A 98 7.89 -1.03 4.32
C ALA A 98 6.67 -1.89 4.71
N LYS A 99 6.68 -2.48 5.91
CA LYS A 99 5.54 -3.24 6.46
C LYS A 99 4.26 -2.42 6.51
N SER A 100 4.33 -1.18 6.99
CA SER A 100 3.14 -0.34 7.13
C SER A 100 2.51 0.04 5.78
N LYS A 101 3.32 0.22 4.73
CA LYS A 101 2.84 0.57 3.39
C LYS A 101 2.37 -0.64 2.58
N ALA A 102 3.10 -1.76 2.68
CA ALA A 102 2.86 -2.94 1.86
C ALA A 102 1.83 -3.92 2.45
N ALA A 103 1.27 -3.61 3.62
CA ALA A 103 0.26 -4.46 4.24
C ALA A 103 -0.92 -4.69 3.29
N THR A 104 -1.17 -5.96 2.98
CA THR A 104 -2.12 -6.41 1.96
C THR A 104 -3.12 -7.39 2.58
N ILE A 105 -4.32 -7.44 2.05
CA ILE A 105 -5.30 -8.48 2.32
C ILE A 105 -5.60 -9.25 1.03
N LEU A 106 -5.67 -10.56 1.15
CA LEU A 106 -6.19 -11.44 0.11
C LEU A 106 -7.58 -11.88 0.50
N LEU A 107 -8.50 -11.83 -0.45
CA LEU A 107 -9.81 -12.46 -0.35
C LEU A 107 -9.98 -13.42 -1.52
N ARG A 108 -10.45 -14.64 -1.27
CA ARG A 108 -10.91 -15.54 -2.32
C ARG A 108 -12.43 -15.51 -2.40
N MET A 109 -12.96 -15.09 -3.55
CA MET A 109 -14.38 -15.12 -3.89
C MET A 109 -14.63 -16.05 -5.09
N ASP A 110 -15.88 -16.34 -5.39
CA ASP A 110 -16.21 -17.01 -6.65
C ASP A 110 -15.81 -16.08 -7.81
N PRO A 111 -15.08 -16.56 -8.84
CA PRO A 111 -14.75 -15.72 -9.99
C PRO A 111 -15.96 -15.08 -10.69
N ASN A 112 -17.13 -15.72 -10.59
CA ASN A 112 -18.37 -15.18 -11.17
C ASN A 112 -18.95 -13.99 -10.37
N ASP A 113 -18.53 -13.81 -9.11
CA ASP A 113 -18.95 -12.69 -8.27
C ASP A 113 -18.12 -11.43 -8.51
N ILE A 114 -17.07 -11.49 -9.36
CA ILE A 114 -16.25 -10.33 -9.71
C ILE A 114 -16.96 -9.51 -10.78
N ASP A 115 -17.38 -8.30 -10.41
CA ASP A 115 -18.14 -7.40 -11.29
C ASP A 115 -17.23 -6.61 -12.25
N SER A 116 -16.09 -6.11 -11.76
CA SER A 116 -15.17 -5.30 -12.55
C SER A 116 -14.23 -6.16 -13.40
N ASP A 117 -14.08 -5.82 -14.68
CA ASP A 117 -13.10 -6.45 -15.58
C ASP A 117 -11.65 -6.18 -15.12
N VAL A 118 -11.35 -5.01 -14.57
CA VAL A 118 -10.05 -4.68 -13.99
C VAL A 118 -9.74 -5.61 -12.83
N THR A 119 -10.70 -5.76 -11.89
CA THR A 119 -10.55 -6.67 -10.75
C THR A 119 -10.31 -8.10 -11.22
N ARG A 120 -11.02 -8.55 -12.24
CA ARG A 120 -10.86 -9.89 -12.81
C ARG A 120 -9.47 -10.08 -13.43
N ASN A 121 -8.98 -9.11 -14.20
CA ASN A 121 -7.66 -9.17 -14.84
C ASN A 121 -6.50 -9.16 -13.83
N TRP A 122 -6.69 -8.52 -12.68
CA TRP A 122 -5.70 -8.47 -11.60
C TRP A 122 -5.91 -9.54 -10.53
N SER A 123 -6.78 -10.52 -10.76
CA SER A 123 -7.06 -11.63 -9.85
C SER A 123 -6.44 -12.95 -10.33
N VAL A 124 -6.32 -13.89 -9.41
CA VAL A 124 -5.88 -15.26 -9.69
C VAL A 124 -6.95 -16.23 -9.16
N ASN A 125 -7.73 -16.84 -10.04
CA ASN A 125 -8.76 -17.81 -9.69
C ASN A 125 -9.71 -17.31 -8.56
N GLY A 126 -10.22 -16.08 -8.72
CA GLY A 126 -11.07 -15.43 -7.72
C GLY A 126 -10.36 -14.88 -6.50
N ILE A 127 -9.03 -14.98 -6.44
CA ILE A 127 -8.23 -14.35 -5.39
C ILE A 127 -7.91 -12.92 -5.79
N VAL A 128 -8.38 -11.97 -5.01
CA VAL A 128 -8.10 -10.55 -5.16
C VAL A 128 -7.21 -10.07 -4.02
N ALA A 129 -6.36 -9.10 -4.29
CA ALA A 129 -5.47 -8.50 -3.31
C ALA A 129 -5.69 -6.99 -3.21
N TYR A 130 -5.89 -6.50 -2.00
CA TYR A 130 -6.11 -5.07 -1.76
C TYR A 130 -5.21 -4.55 -0.66
N SER A 131 -4.88 -3.27 -0.73
CA SER A 131 -4.20 -2.59 0.37
C SER A 131 -5.02 -2.72 1.66
N LYS A 132 -4.36 -3.11 2.74
CA LYS A 132 -4.99 -3.19 4.07
C LYS A 132 -5.23 -1.81 4.70
N ILE A 133 -4.76 -0.76 4.07
CA ILE A 133 -4.74 0.60 4.61
C ILE A 133 -5.89 1.42 4.04
N CYS A 134 -6.82 1.81 4.92
CA CYS A 134 -7.98 2.62 4.55
C CYS A 134 -7.58 3.94 3.91
N THR A 135 -8.20 4.26 2.78
CA THR A 135 -7.94 5.50 2.04
C THR A 135 -8.51 6.75 2.70
N HIS A 136 -9.30 6.62 3.79
CA HIS A 136 -9.77 7.77 4.56
C HIS A 136 -8.67 8.37 5.43
N VAL A 137 -8.20 7.65 6.46
CA VAL A 137 -7.18 8.13 7.43
C VAL A 137 -6.14 7.05 7.80
N GLY A 138 -5.98 6.03 6.99
CA GLY A 138 -4.90 5.05 7.16
C GLY A 138 -5.17 3.94 8.18
N CYS A 139 -6.41 3.74 8.63
CA CYS A 139 -6.72 2.64 9.53
C CYS A 139 -6.57 1.28 8.83
N PRO A 140 -6.02 0.25 9.52
CA PRO A 140 -6.00 -1.10 8.97
C PRO A 140 -7.39 -1.71 8.91
N ILE A 141 -7.72 -2.33 7.77
CA ILE A 141 -9.03 -2.92 7.50
C ILE A 141 -8.92 -4.44 7.52
N SER A 142 -9.94 -5.11 8.09
CA SER A 142 -10.02 -6.59 8.08
C SER A 142 -11.43 -7.13 8.30
N LEU A 143 -12.45 -6.28 8.38
CA LEU A 143 -13.83 -6.71 8.58
C LEU A 143 -14.47 -6.97 7.23
N ASN A 144 -14.55 -8.25 6.85
CA ASN A 144 -15.12 -8.69 5.58
C ASN A 144 -16.53 -9.26 5.79
N GLU A 145 -17.46 -8.81 4.98
CA GLU A 145 -18.76 -9.42 4.83
C GLU A 145 -18.72 -10.39 3.64
N ARG A 146 -18.91 -11.69 3.92
CA ARG A 146 -18.64 -12.75 2.93
C ARG A 146 -19.63 -12.82 1.78
N THR A 147 -20.87 -12.41 2.02
CA THR A 147 -21.96 -12.54 1.05
C THR A 147 -21.93 -11.45 0.00
N THR A 148 -21.54 -10.25 0.40
CA THR A 148 -21.53 -9.05 -0.46
C THR A 148 -20.11 -8.66 -0.89
N HIS A 149 -19.09 -9.37 -0.41
CA HIS A 149 -17.66 -9.05 -0.63
C HIS A 149 -17.27 -7.63 -0.19
N HIS A 150 -18.01 -7.06 0.77
CA HIS A 150 -17.76 -5.73 1.29
C HIS A 150 -16.75 -5.77 2.42
N LEU A 151 -15.77 -4.86 2.35
CA LEU A 151 -14.75 -4.68 3.37
C LEU A 151 -15.00 -3.40 4.16
N LEU A 152 -15.25 -3.55 5.47
CA LEU A 152 -15.60 -2.44 6.38
C LEU A 152 -14.38 -1.97 7.16
N CYS A 153 -14.10 -0.67 7.11
CA CYS A 153 -13.13 -0.02 7.97
C CYS A 153 -13.74 0.25 9.37
N PRO A 154 -13.15 -0.27 10.46
CA PRO A 154 -13.74 -0.14 11.80
C PRO A 154 -13.68 1.28 12.37
N CYS A 155 -12.78 2.14 11.86
CA CYS A 155 -12.57 3.47 12.44
C CYS A 155 -13.72 4.45 12.16
N HIS A 156 -14.10 4.59 10.89
CA HIS A 156 -15.14 5.56 10.48
C HIS A 156 -16.13 4.94 9.47
N GLN A 157 -16.19 3.60 9.43
CA GLN A 157 -17.19 2.85 8.65
C GLN A 157 -17.12 3.07 7.13
N SER A 158 -15.97 3.49 6.58
CA SER A 158 -15.79 3.40 5.13
C SER A 158 -15.91 1.95 4.69
N THR A 159 -16.75 1.70 3.69
CA THR A 159 -17.02 0.36 3.17
C THR A 159 -16.64 0.31 1.71
N PHE A 160 -15.91 -0.72 1.35
CA PHE A 160 -15.32 -0.93 0.04
C PHE A 160 -15.88 -2.22 -0.57
N ASP A 161 -16.27 -2.16 -1.83
CA ASP A 161 -16.70 -3.31 -2.60
C ASP A 161 -15.47 -3.96 -3.27
N LEU A 162 -15.10 -5.15 -2.84
CA LEU A 162 -13.93 -5.85 -3.36
C LEU A 162 -14.21 -6.58 -4.68
N ALA A 163 -15.45 -6.78 -5.05
CA ALA A 163 -15.84 -7.31 -6.35
C ALA A 163 -15.75 -6.25 -7.46
N ASP A 164 -15.88 -4.97 -7.08
CA ASP A 164 -15.79 -3.81 -7.96
C ASP A 164 -14.59 -2.92 -7.59
N HIS A 165 -13.37 -3.43 -7.78
CA HIS A 165 -12.04 -2.84 -7.54
C HIS A 165 -11.91 -1.92 -6.32
N GLY A 166 -12.50 -2.34 -5.19
CA GLY A 166 -12.39 -1.61 -3.94
C GLY A 166 -13.16 -0.30 -3.91
N LYS A 167 -14.19 -0.17 -4.72
CA LYS A 167 -15.06 1.00 -4.80
C LYS A 167 -15.69 1.35 -3.47
N VAL A 168 -15.66 2.63 -3.13
CA VAL A 168 -16.31 3.15 -1.93
C VAL A 168 -17.82 3.13 -2.13
N ILE A 169 -18.52 2.33 -1.32
CA ILE A 169 -19.99 2.25 -1.34
C ILE A 169 -20.62 2.96 -0.15
N PHE A 170 -19.86 3.20 0.91
CA PHE A 170 -20.32 3.94 2.09
C PHE A 170 -19.16 4.54 2.87
N GLY A 171 -19.38 5.65 3.56
CA GLY A 171 -18.46 6.27 4.51
C GLY A 171 -17.60 7.38 3.93
N PRO A 172 -16.64 7.90 4.72
CA PRO A 172 -15.91 9.11 4.39
C PRO A 172 -14.66 8.91 3.52
N ALA A 173 -14.34 7.69 3.08
CA ALA A 173 -13.22 7.47 2.17
C ALA A 173 -13.43 8.23 0.86
N GLY A 174 -12.41 8.94 0.39
CA GLY A 174 -12.50 9.80 -0.79
C GLY A 174 -12.18 9.09 -2.10
N ARG A 175 -11.57 7.90 -2.06
CA ARG A 175 -11.25 7.08 -3.22
C ARG A 175 -11.33 5.58 -2.89
N HIS A 176 -11.38 4.76 -3.91
CA HIS A 176 -11.40 3.31 -3.77
C HIS A 176 -10.15 2.76 -3.07
N LEU A 177 -10.21 1.51 -2.67
CA LEU A 177 -9.10 0.82 -2.02
C LEU A 177 -8.16 0.26 -3.10
N PRO A 178 -6.86 0.62 -3.10
CA PRO A 178 -5.94 0.16 -4.14
C PRO A 178 -5.86 -1.35 -4.24
N GLN A 179 -5.99 -1.88 -5.45
CA GLN A 179 -5.82 -3.29 -5.77
C GLN A 179 -4.40 -3.59 -6.21
N LEU A 180 -3.83 -4.69 -5.71
CA LEU A 180 -2.53 -5.21 -6.12
C LEU A 180 -2.74 -6.23 -7.25
N PRO A 181 -2.16 -6.03 -8.43
CA PRO A 181 -2.22 -7.00 -9.52
C PRO A 181 -1.50 -8.30 -9.15
N LEU A 182 -2.19 -9.44 -9.29
CA LEU A 182 -1.68 -10.75 -8.93
C LEU A 182 -1.35 -11.61 -10.15
N GLY A 183 -0.33 -12.45 -9.98
CA GLY A 183 0.04 -13.51 -10.90
C GLY A 183 0.50 -14.76 -10.16
N VAL A 184 1.05 -15.71 -10.91
CA VAL A 184 1.58 -16.98 -10.38
C VAL A 184 2.96 -17.23 -10.97
N ASP A 185 3.94 -17.56 -10.12
CA ASP A 185 5.27 -17.92 -10.58
C ASP A 185 5.36 -19.38 -11.07
N ALA A 186 6.53 -19.74 -11.61
CA ALA A 186 6.77 -21.09 -12.14
C ALA A 186 6.67 -22.20 -11.06
N ASP A 187 6.81 -21.84 -9.79
CA ASP A 187 6.69 -22.78 -8.66
C ASP A 187 5.23 -22.90 -8.17
N GLY A 188 4.30 -22.12 -8.74
CA GLY A 188 2.87 -22.12 -8.41
C GLY A 188 2.52 -21.24 -7.20
N PHE A 189 3.36 -20.29 -6.81
CA PHE A 189 3.07 -19.34 -5.75
C PHE A 189 2.48 -18.04 -6.30
N LEU A 190 1.63 -17.38 -5.50
CA LEU A 190 1.14 -16.05 -5.81
C LEU A 190 2.29 -15.03 -5.77
N VAL A 191 2.33 -14.19 -6.79
CA VAL A 191 3.27 -13.06 -6.92
C VAL A 191 2.51 -11.79 -7.28
N ALA A 192 3.10 -10.64 -6.99
CA ALA A 192 2.64 -9.38 -7.56
C ALA A 192 3.12 -9.26 -9.02
N LEU A 193 2.32 -8.63 -9.87
CA LEU A 193 2.71 -8.27 -11.24
C LEU A 193 3.42 -6.91 -11.29
N SER A 194 3.17 -6.07 -10.27
CA SER A 194 3.79 -4.75 -10.10
C SER A 194 3.64 -4.30 -8.65
N ASP A 195 4.07 -3.08 -8.33
CA ASP A 195 3.56 -2.36 -7.15
C ASP A 195 2.09 -2.00 -7.35
N TYR A 196 1.43 -1.48 -6.33
CA TYR A 196 0.09 -0.91 -6.46
C TYR A 196 0.11 0.18 -7.55
N PRO A 197 -0.80 0.12 -8.53
CA PRO A 197 -0.91 1.16 -9.56
C PRO A 197 -1.32 2.53 -9.02
N GLU A 198 -1.77 2.56 -7.78
CA GLU A 198 -2.23 3.75 -7.09
C GLU A 198 -1.58 3.88 -5.72
N PRO A 199 -1.43 5.12 -5.21
CA PRO A 199 -0.90 5.36 -3.87
C PRO A 199 -1.71 4.62 -2.80
N VAL A 200 -1.05 3.99 -1.83
CA VAL A 200 -1.71 3.33 -0.70
C VAL A 200 -2.02 4.32 0.43
N GLY A 201 -3.03 4.04 1.24
CA GLY A 201 -3.33 4.81 2.44
C GLY A 201 -4.07 6.12 2.19
N VAL A 202 -3.74 7.15 2.95
CA VAL A 202 -4.55 8.37 3.09
C VAL A 202 -4.66 9.17 1.82
N SER A 203 -5.88 9.52 1.41
CA SER A 203 -6.20 10.35 0.23
C SER A 203 -6.62 11.78 0.60
N PHE A 204 -6.02 12.35 1.62
CA PHE A 204 -6.48 13.62 2.21
C PHE A 204 -6.53 14.79 1.21
N TRP A 205 -5.63 14.77 0.20
CA TRP A 205 -5.48 15.83 -0.80
C TRP A 205 -5.96 15.43 -2.19
N GLU A 206 -6.19 14.13 -2.40
CA GLU A 206 -6.57 13.54 -3.66
C GLU A 206 -7.99 13.02 -3.54
N ARG A 207 -8.95 13.76 -4.03
CA ARG A 207 -10.30 13.25 -4.25
C ARG A 207 -10.28 12.39 -5.50
N ASN A 208 -11.16 11.41 -5.55
CA ASN A 208 -11.29 10.44 -6.62
C ASN A 208 -11.23 11.11 -8.00
N THR A 209 -10.02 11.30 -8.50
CA THR A 209 -9.72 11.80 -9.83
C THR A 209 -9.20 10.68 -10.73
N TYR A 210 -9.08 9.47 -10.16
CA TYR A 210 -8.58 8.30 -10.87
C TYR A 210 -9.72 7.60 -11.58
N ASP A 211 -9.63 7.54 -12.90
CA ASP A 211 -10.42 6.65 -13.72
C ASP A 211 -9.73 5.28 -13.72
N ILE A 212 -10.40 4.25 -13.21
CA ILE A 212 -9.79 2.93 -13.07
C ILE A 212 -9.47 2.29 -14.43
N ASP A 213 -10.26 2.59 -15.46
CA ASP A 213 -10.02 2.08 -16.79
C ASP A 213 -8.77 2.72 -17.40
N GLU A 214 -8.55 4.03 -17.16
CA GLU A 214 -7.34 4.73 -17.59
C GLU A 214 -6.10 4.18 -16.84
N ILE A 215 -6.21 3.95 -15.53
CA ILE A 215 -5.14 3.35 -14.73
C ILE A 215 -4.80 1.95 -15.25
N PHE A 216 -5.82 1.13 -15.55
CA PHE A 216 -5.61 -0.22 -16.08
C PHE A 216 -4.97 -0.19 -17.47
N ASP A 217 -5.41 0.70 -18.33
CA ASP A 217 -4.86 0.85 -19.68
C ASP A 217 -3.39 1.26 -19.66
N ASP A 218 -3.00 2.17 -18.78
CA ASP A 218 -1.62 2.61 -18.63
C ASP A 218 -0.77 1.51 -17.96
N TRP A 219 -1.27 0.91 -16.88
CA TRP A 219 -0.62 -0.22 -16.23
C TRP A 219 -0.37 -1.38 -17.21
N SER A 220 -1.35 -1.73 -18.02
CA SER A 220 -1.25 -2.85 -18.97
C SER A 220 -0.21 -2.63 -20.08
N LYS A 221 0.03 -1.39 -20.47
CA LYS A 221 1.10 -1.03 -21.43
C LYS A 221 2.49 -1.18 -20.79
N ASP A 222 2.64 -0.72 -19.54
CA ASP A 222 3.93 -0.69 -18.86
C ASP A 222 4.35 -2.07 -18.34
N HIS A 223 3.38 -2.95 -18.01
CA HIS A 223 3.63 -4.26 -17.39
C HIS A 223 3.24 -5.44 -18.27
N ALA A 224 3.15 -5.25 -19.59
CA ALA A 224 2.79 -6.31 -20.53
C ALA A 224 3.71 -7.55 -20.43
N ALA A 225 5.01 -7.36 -20.24
CA ALA A 225 5.98 -8.45 -20.09
C ALA A 225 5.79 -9.21 -18.77
N ASP A 226 5.51 -8.51 -17.68
CA ASP A 226 5.26 -9.12 -16.36
C ASP A 226 3.94 -9.90 -16.37
N ALA A 227 2.91 -9.35 -17.00
CA ALA A 227 1.64 -10.02 -17.21
C ALA A 227 1.77 -11.26 -18.11
N GLU A 228 2.67 -11.24 -19.10
CA GLU A 228 2.96 -12.42 -19.91
C GLU A 228 3.72 -13.49 -19.11
N GLN A 229 4.67 -13.09 -18.27
CA GLN A 229 5.52 -14.00 -17.48
C GLN A 229 4.79 -14.63 -16.32
N TYR A 230 3.98 -13.87 -15.58
CA TYR A 230 3.33 -14.29 -14.33
C TYR A 230 1.81 -14.29 -14.40
N GLY A 231 1.22 -13.71 -15.45
CA GLY A 231 -0.23 -13.55 -15.56
C GLY A 231 -0.96 -14.88 -15.53
N TYR A 232 -2.00 -14.95 -14.70
CA TYR A 232 -2.87 -16.11 -14.62
C TYR A 232 -3.85 -16.09 -15.81
N LYS A 233 -3.83 -17.16 -16.62
CA LYS A 233 -4.84 -17.38 -17.66
C LYS A 233 -5.79 -18.45 -17.20
N GLU A 234 -7.07 -18.14 -17.03
CA GLU A 234 -8.10 -19.14 -16.75
C GLU A 234 -8.06 -20.23 -17.82
N GLY A 235 -7.82 -21.48 -17.40
CA GLY A 235 -7.81 -22.65 -18.29
C GLY A 235 -6.48 -22.97 -18.98
N GLY A 236 -5.39 -22.30 -18.65
CA GLY A 236 -4.03 -22.65 -19.11
C GLY A 236 -3.41 -23.70 -18.18
N GLN A 237 -3.18 -24.93 -18.70
CA GLN A 237 -2.24 -25.90 -18.15
C GLN A 237 -0.82 -25.43 -18.36
#